data_2e9cfa05d50b4e9ddbb8c998c327d14e
#
_entry.id   2e9cfa05d50b4e9ddbb8c998c327d14e
#
_cell.length_a   1.000
_cell.length_b   1.000
_cell.length_c   1.000
_cell.angle_alpha   90.00
_cell.angle_beta   90.00
_cell.angle_gamma   90.00
#
_symmetry.space_group_name_H-M   'P 1'
#
loop_
_entity.id
_entity.type
_entity.pdbx_description
1 polymer ?
#
loop_
_entity_poly.entity_id
_entity_poly.type
_entity_poly.pdbx_seq_one_letter_code
_entity_poly.pdbx_strand_id
1 'polypeptide(L)'
;MINYSIVMRSVNANLLEINQAKSRINQAKKEGKNPDPKDLELVKTEKQNAFAISQYTDIMTIEKFAKHITSHGSVYSRADISAILYIAVDCMREMLLEGKKIRLGDLGDFSLLLTSKGAEDADKFTSQNITGVRVQWEPGQEFKNLRDDAEFNLVASRSAQAAVIKAIKEGKTNVDLN
;
A
#
# COMPACT_ATOMS: atom_id res chain seq x y z
N MET A 1 -13.72 14.06 -3.20
CA MET A 1 -12.41 14.68 -2.84
C MET A 1 -11.52 13.64 -2.19
N ILE A 2 -10.34 13.40 -2.72
CA ILE A 2 -9.36 12.44 -2.23
C ILE A 2 -8.33 13.17 -1.38
N ASN A 3 -8.19 12.79 -0.11
CA ASN A 3 -7.16 13.35 0.75
C ASN A 3 -5.80 12.74 0.44
N TYR A 4 -4.78 13.57 0.39
CA TYR A 4 -3.40 13.13 0.23
C TYR A 4 -2.45 13.90 1.16
N SER A 5 -1.33 13.28 1.50
CA SER A 5 -0.21 13.95 2.18
C SER A 5 1.07 13.80 1.34
N ILE A 6 2.04 14.67 1.62
CA ILE A 6 3.32 14.66 0.93
C ILE A 6 4.32 13.85 1.76
N VAL A 7 5.10 13.02 1.08
CA VAL A 7 6.23 12.29 1.66
C VAL A 7 7.47 12.49 0.82
N MET A 8 8.61 12.63 1.47
CA MET A 8 9.89 12.68 0.80
C MET A 8 10.41 11.26 0.58
N ARG A 9 10.81 10.95 -0.66
CA ARG A 9 11.40 9.65 -1.01
C ARG A 9 12.68 9.86 -1.79
N SER A 10 13.67 9.02 -1.49
CA SER A 10 14.91 8.98 -2.25
C SER A 10 14.65 8.49 -3.68
N VAL A 11 15.27 9.17 -4.64
CA VAL A 11 15.17 8.84 -6.08
C VAL A 11 16.50 8.34 -6.65
N ASN A 12 17.46 8.03 -5.80
CA ASN A 12 18.76 7.54 -6.22
C ASN A 12 18.68 6.08 -6.72
N ALA A 13 19.38 5.78 -7.81
CA ALA A 13 19.50 4.42 -8.31
C ALA A 13 20.23 3.48 -7.33
N ASN A 14 21.19 4.01 -6.54
CA ASN A 14 21.95 3.29 -5.53
C ASN A 14 21.36 3.40 -4.12
N LEU A 15 20.03 3.46 -4.00
CA LEU A 15 19.32 3.61 -2.72
C LEU A 15 19.70 2.54 -1.69
N LEU A 16 19.97 1.31 -2.12
CA LEU A 16 20.38 0.22 -1.22
C LEU A 16 21.70 0.54 -0.52
N GLU A 17 22.69 1.03 -1.27
CA GLU A 17 24.00 1.40 -0.74
C GLU A 17 23.89 2.59 0.24
N ILE A 18 23.09 3.60 -0.10
CA ILE A 18 22.81 4.75 0.77
C ILE A 18 22.16 4.29 2.08
N ASN A 19 21.18 3.37 2.03
CA ASN A 19 20.54 2.86 3.24
C ASN A 19 21.50 2.01 4.10
N GLN A 20 22.39 1.23 3.49
CA GLN A 20 23.43 0.52 4.21
C GLN A 20 24.42 1.48 4.87
N ALA A 21 24.84 2.54 4.17
CA ALA A 21 25.71 3.58 4.73
C ALA A 21 25.02 4.28 5.93
N LYS A 22 23.74 4.66 5.82
CA LYS A 22 22.96 5.20 6.96
C LYS A 22 22.94 4.26 8.15
N SER A 23 22.76 2.96 7.92
CA SER A 23 22.76 1.95 8.99
C SER A 23 24.13 1.88 9.68
N ARG A 24 25.26 1.84 8.93
CA ARG A 24 26.61 1.84 9.49
C ARG A 24 26.91 3.12 10.27
N ILE A 25 26.50 4.27 9.76
CA ILE A 25 26.63 5.55 10.47
C ILE A 25 25.88 5.52 11.81
N ASN A 26 24.64 5.04 11.82
CA ASN A 26 23.84 4.94 13.04
C ASN A 26 24.46 3.96 14.05
N GLN A 27 25.01 2.85 13.57
CA GLN A 27 25.70 1.89 14.42
C GLN A 27 26.97 2.50 15.04
N ALA A 28 27.82 3.14 14.24
CA ALA A 28 29.02 3.81 14.73
C ALA A 28 28.70 4.84 15.82
N LYS A 29 27.65 5.67 15.61
CA LYS A 29 27.18 6.64 16.61
C LYS A 29 26.73 5.97 17.91
N LYS A 30 26.01 4.84 17.85
CA LYS A 30 25.57 4.08 19.03
C LYS A 30 26.77 3.50 19.81
N GLU A 31 27.84 3.13 19.10
CA GLU A 31 29.07 2.58 19.67
C GLU A 31 30.06 3.68 20.13
N GLY A 32 29.70 4.97 20.02
CA GLY A 32 30.59 6.10 20.36
C GLY A 32 31.78 6.25 19.41
N LYS A 33 31.73 5.65 18.21
CA LYS A 33 32.78 5.73 17.19
C LYS A 33 32.48 6.79 16.15
N ASN A 34 33.49 7.33 15.50
CA ASN A 34 33.32 8.22 14.37
C ASN A 34 32.85 7.40 13.13
N PRO A 35 31.82 7.84 12.42
CA PRO A 35 31.38 7.21 11.16
C PRO A 35 32.46 7.30 10.08
N ASP A 36 32.48 6.34 9.17
CA ASP A 36 33.36 6.35 8.00
C ASP A 36 33.07 7.58 7.12
N PRO A 37 34.09 8.38 6.76
CA PRO A 37 33.94 9.52 5.86
C PRO A 37 33.29 9.16 4.52
N LYS A 38 33.58 7.97 3.97
CA LYS A 38 32.97 7.49 2.72
C LYS A 38 31.45 7.30 2.85
N ASP A 39 31.00 6.77 3.98
CA ASP A 39 29.56 6.61 4.24
C ASP A 39 28.88 7.97 4.40
N LEU A 40 29.54 8.92 5.05
CA LEU A 40 29.03 10.30 5.20
C LEU A 40 28.91 11.01 3.84
N GLU A 41 29.89 10.84 2.95
CA GLU A 41 29.82 11.40 1.60
C GLU A 41 28.74 10.74 0.76
N LEU A 42 28.63 9.40 0.80
CA LEU A 42 27.61 8.67 0.07
C LEU A 42 26.19 9.12 0.47
N VAL A 43 25.94 9.31 1.77
CA VAL A 43 24.64 9.78 2.26
C VAL A 43 24.34 11.22 1.79
N LYS A 44 25.34 12.08 1.64
CA LYS A 44 25.15 13.44 1.09
C LYS A 44 24.72 13.46 -0.37
N THR A 45 24.96 12.38 -1.13
CA THR A 45 24.52 12.28 -2.53
C THR A 45 23.01 11.96 -2.66
N GLU A 46 22.32 11.69 -1.55
CA GLU A 46 20.90 11.37 -1.58
C GLU A 46 20.08 12.55 -2.08
N LYS A 47 19.33 12.29 -3.14
CA LYS A 47 18.33 13.20 -3.67
C LYS A 47 16.94 12.72 -3.27
N GLN A 48 16.15 13.61 -2.72
CA GLN A 48 14.78 13.30 -2.32
C GLN A 48 13.80 14.16 -3.11
N ASN A 49 12.73 13.53 -3.61
CA ASN A 49 11.62 14.21 -4.23
C ASN A 49 10.35 14.04 -3.37
N ALA A 50 9.47 14.99 -3.49
CA ALA A 50 8.16 14.96 -2.86
C ALA A 50 7.18 14.11 -3.68
N PHE A 51 6.49 13.18 -3.03
CA PHE A 51 5.47 12.33 -3.63
C PHE A 51 4.17 12.40 -2.84
N ALA A 52 3.05 12.30 -3.53
CA ALA A 52 1.75 12.19 -2.88
C ALA A 52 1.48 10.76 -2.40
N ILE A 53 0.92 10.64 -1.21
CA ILE A 53 0.33 9.40 -0.68
C ILE A 53 -1.12 9.67 -0.32
N SER A 54 -2.02 8.81 -0.80
CA SER A 54 -3.44 8.89 -0.45
C SER A 54 -3.65 8.68 1.06
N GLN A 55 -4.57 9.47 1.63
CA GLN A 55 -5.00 9.37 3.03
C GLN A 55 -6.47 9.01 3.05
N TYR A 56 -6.79 7.78 3.46
CA TYR A 56 -8.19 7.38 3.60
C TYR A 56 -8.80 7.96 4.89
N THR A 57 -10.05 8.36 4.81
CA THR A 57 -10.80 8.97 5.94
C THR A 57 -11.47 7.90 6.80
N ASP A 58 -11.93 6.80 6.20
CA ASP A 58 -12.61 5.71 6.88
C ASP A 58 -12.31 4.38 6.19
N ILE A 59 -12.62 3.29 6.86
CA ILE A 59 -12.58 1.94 6.32
C ILE A 59 -14.02 1.49 6.10
N MET A 60 -14.35 1.23 4.83
CA MET A 60 -15.65 0.70 4.44
C MET A 60 -15.64 -0.82 4.58
N THR A 61 -16.28 -1.34 5.65
CA THR A 61 -16.47 -2.80 5.81
C THR A 61 -17.62 -3.29 4.92
N ILE A 62 -17.73 -4.62 4.75
CA ILE A 62 -18.84 -5.22 3.99
C ILE A 62 -20.19 -4.76 4.54
N GLU A 63 -20.35 -4.69 5.86
CA GLU A 63 -21.60 -4.28 6.51
C GLU A 63 -21.94 -2.80 6.25
N LYS A 64 -20.92 -1.93 6.29
CA LYS A 64 -21.09 -0.51 5.96
C LYS A 64 -21.39 -0.34 4.47
N PHE A 65 -20.74 -1.11 3.61
CA PHE A 65 -20.95 -1.08 2.18
C PHE A 65 -22.35 -1.60 1.81
N ALA A 66 -22.77 -2.72 2.38
CA ALA A 66 -24.13 -3.24 2.22
C ALA A 66 -25.19 -2.23 2.69
N LYS A 67 -24.95 -1.54 3.83
CA LYS A 67 -25.83 -0.45 4.27
C LYS A 67 -25.88 0.69 3.25
N HIS A 68 -24.75 1.06 2.68
CA HIS A 68 -24.70 2.10 1.65
C HIS A 68 -25.49 1.69 0.39
N ILE A 69 -25.30 0.47 -0.10
CA ILE A 69 -26.07 -0.06 -1.25
C ILE A 69 -27.58 0.00 -0.99
N THR A 70 -28.02 -0.39 0.22
CA THR A 70 -29.47 -0.34 0.56
C THR A 70 -30.02 1.08 0.58
N SER A 71 -29.21 2.10 0.87
CA SER A 71 -29.64 3.51 0.85
C SER A 71 -29.94 4.05 -0.55
N HIS A 72 -29.51 3.36 -1.61
CA HIS A 72 -29.84 3.67 -3.01
C HIS A 72 -31.13 3.00 -3.51
N GLY A 73 -31.99 2.53 -2.61
CA GLY A 73 -33.30 1.97 -2.98
C GLY A 73 -33.25 0.50 -3.43
N SER A 74 -32.27 -0.27 -2.94
CA SER A 74 -32.17 -1.71 -3.22
C SER A 74 -33.39 -2.47 -2.69
N VAL A 75 -33.87 -3.44 -3.45
CA VAL A 75 -34.92 -4.39 -3.03
C VAL A 75 -34.39 -5.44 -2.04
N TYR A 76 -33.07 -5.60 -1.97
CA TYR A 76 -32.41 -6.54 -1.06
C TYR A 76 -32.12 -5.86 0.27
N SER A 77 -32.28 -6.62 1.35
CA SER A 77 -31.89 -6.15 2.68
C SER A 77 -30.36 -6.06 2.83
N ARG A 78 -29.90 -5.31 3.83
CA ARG A 78 -28.48 -5.26 4.19
C ARG A 78 -27.90 -6.64 4.47
N ALA A 79 -28.68 -7.52 5.12
CA ALA A 79 -28.25 -8.87 5.45
C ALA A 79 -28.05 -9.72 4.17
N ASP A 80 -28.97 -9.62 3.22
CA ASP A 80 -28.87 -10.34 1.94
C ASP A 80 -27.62 -9.90 1.16
N ILE A 81 -27.39 -8.59 1.05
CA ILE A 81 -26.22 -8.05 0.35
C ILE A 81 -24.94 -8.48 1.04
N SER A 82 -24.85 -8.42 2.37
CA SER A 82 -23.68 -8.89 3.10
C SER A 82 -23.44 -10.38 2.87
N ALA A 83 -24.47 -11.20 2.94
CA ALA A 83 -24.35 -12.64 2.70
C ALA A 83 -23.86 -12.96 1.28
N ILE A 84 -24.42 -12.29 0.26
CA ILE A 84 -23.98 -12.46 -1.14
C ILE A 84 -22.51 -12.08 -1.31
N LEU A 85 -22.06 -10.97 -0.73
CA LEU A 85 -20.67 -10.55 -0.82
C LEU A 85 -19.70 -11.53 -0.14
N TYR A 86 -20.05 -12.08 1.02
CA TYR A 86 -19.25 -13.12 1.68
C TYR A 86 -19.17 -14.40 0.85
N ILE A 87 -20.30 -14.88 0.35
CA ILE A 87 -20.34 -16.07 -0.53
C ILE A 87 -19.52 -15.82 -1.80
N ALA A 88 -19.62 -14.62 -2.40
CA ALA A 88 -18.85 -14.27 -3.59
C ALA A 88 -17.32 -14.34 -3.31
N VAL A 89 -16.85 -13.89 -2.16
CA VAL A 89 -15.43 -13.98 -1.79
C VAL A 89 -14.97 -15.43 -1.69
N ASP A 90 -15.77 -16.30 -1.07
CA ASP A 90 -15.44 -17.72 -0.93
C ASP A 90 -15.40 -18.42 -2.30
N CYS A 91 -16.41 -18.19 -3.14
CA CYS A 91 -16.47 -18.73 -4.51
C CYS A 91 -15.29 -18.21 -5.37
N MET A 92 -14.96 -16.93 -5.26
CA MET A 92 -13.83 -16.37 -6.00
C MET A 92 -12.50 -17.03 -5.58
N ARG A 93 -12.30 -17.25 -4.28
CA ARG A 93 -11.12 -17.95 -3.78
C ARG A 93 -11.01 -19.36 -4.36
N GLU A 94 -12.09 -20.12 -4.36
CA GLU A 94 -12.16 -21.47 -4.92
C GLU A 94 -11.79 -21.47 -6.41
N MET A 95 -12.47 -20.65 -7.20
CA MET A 95 -12.23 -20.56 -8.66
C MET A 95 -10.80 -20.12 -9.01
N LEU A 96 -10.25 -19.17 -8.27
CA LEU A 96 -8.87 -18.72 -8.48
C LEU A 96 -7.86 -19.84 -8.18
N LEU A 97 -8.07 -20.64 -7.12
CA LEU A 97 -7.21 -21.77 -6.77
C LEU A 97 -7.29 -22.91 -7.80
N GLU A 98 -8.39 -23.02 -8.54
CA GLU A 98 -8.52 -23.90 -9.70
C GLU A 98 -7.82 -23.34 -10.97
N GLY A 99 -7.14 -22.19 -10.86
CA GLY A 99 -6.42 -21.56 -11.96
C GLY A 99 -7.29 -20.75 -12.92
N LYS A 100 -8.53 -20.43 -12.54
CA LYS A 100 -9.43 -19.63 -13.37
C LYS A 100 -9.15 -18.15 -13.21
N LYS A 101 -9.33 -17.37 -14.28
CA LYS A 101 -9.45 -15.91 -14.25
C LYS A 101 -10.95 -15.57 -14.11
N ILE A 102 -11.29 -14.68 -13.18
CA ILE A 102 -12.66 -14.27 -12.90
C ILE A 102 -12.87 -12.89 -13.49
N ARG A 103 -13.87 -12.76 -14.38
CA ARG A 103 -14.27 -11.49 -14.98
C ARG A 103 -15.62 -11.05 -14.43
N LEU A 104 -15.65 -9.89 -13.75
CA LEU A 104 -16.85 -9.34 -13.13
C LEU A 104 -17.29 -8.02 -13.80
N GLY A 105 -17.26 -7.98 -15.13
CA GLY A 105 -17.69 -6.80 -15.89
C GLY A 105 -16.93 -5.54 -15.48
N ASP A 106 -17.67 -4.49 -15.14
CA ASP A 106 -17.08 -3.19 -14.78
C ASP A 106 -16.30 -3.20 -13.47
N LEU A 107 -16.52 -4.18 -12.60
CA LEU A 107 -15.67 -4.37 -11.40
C LEU A 107 -14.25 -4.76 -11.79
N GLY A 108 -14.06 -5.45 -12.89
CA GLY A 108 -12.76 -5.84 -13.41
C GLY A 108 -12.46 -7.34 -13.34
N ASP A 109 -11.22 -7.65 -13.60
CA ASP A 109 -10.72 -9.01 -13.72
C ASP A 109 -9.83 -9.37 -12.51
N PHE A 110 -9.99 -10.58 -12.00
CA PHE A 110 -9.17 -11.15 -10.93
C PHE A 110 -8.41 -12.37 -11.45
N SER A 111 -7.12 -12.43 -11.20
CA SER A 111 -6.24 -13.52 -11.61
C SER A 111 -5.17 -13.78 -10.56
N LEU A 112 -4.48 -14.93 -10.67
CA LEU A 112 -3.33 -15.23 -9.82
C LEU A 112 -2.03 -14.85 -10.51
N LEU A 113 -1.11 -14.27 -9.73
CA LEU A 113 0.29 -14.08 -10.07
C LEU A 113 1.14 -14.98 -9.19
N LEU A 114 2.11 -15.66 -9.82
CA LEU A 114 3.09 -16.47 -9.12
C LEU A 114 4.39 -15.68 -8.93
N THR A 115 5.00 -15.86 -7.77
CA THR A 115 6.38 -15.44 -7.51
C THR A 115 7.23 -16.70 -7.38
N SER A 116 8.38 -16.73 -8.03
CA SER A 116 9.27 -17.91 -8.00
C SER A 116 10.72 -17.50 -7.85
N LYS A 117 11.54 -18.43 -7.34
CA LYS A 117 12.99 -18.41 -7.49
C LYS A 117 13.33 -19.05 -8.83
N GLY A 118 14.28 -18.47 -9.56
CA GLY A 118 14.78 -19.07 -10.79
C GLY A 118 15.46 -20.43 -10.54
N ALA A 119 15.42 -21.31 -11.52
CA ALA A 119 16.29 -22.48 -11.62
C ALA A 119 17.31 -22.23 -12.74
N GLU A 120 18.42 -23.00 -12.76
CA GLU A 120 19.45 -22.87 -13.81
C GLU A 120 18.90 -23.21 -15.19
N ASP A 121 18.04 -24.25 -15.26
CA ASP A 121 17.42 -24.74 -16.49
C ASP A 121 15.93 -25.02 -16.25
N ALA A 122 15.16 -25.08 -17.33
CA ALA A 122 13.73 -25.38 -17.28
C ALA A 122 13.44 -26.76 -16.67
N ASP A 123 14.29 -27.75 -16.96
CA ASP A 123 14.15 -29.13 -16.46
C ASP A 123 14.39 -29.24 -14.95
N LYS A 124 15.10 -28.27 -14.36
CA LYS A 124 15.35 -28.17 -12.91
C LYS A 124 14.27 -27.38 -12.17
N PHE A 125 13.35 -26.73 -12.90
CA PHE A 125 12.28 -25.97 -12.29
C PHE A 125 11.16 -26.91 -11.81
N THR A 126 10.81 -26.81 -10.53
CA THR A 126 9.72 -27.57 -9.91
C THR A 126 8.75 -26.63 -9.17
N SER A 127 7.63 -27.15 -8.72
CA SER A 127 6.68 -26.38 -7.91
C SER A 127 7.28 -25.83 -6.61
N GLN A 128 8.38 -26.41 -6.10
CA GLN A 128 9.12 -25.90 -4.94
C GLN A 128 9.84 -24.58 -5.21
N ASN A 129 10.05 -24.22 -6.45
CA ASN A 129 10.60 -22.93 -6.85
C ASN A 129 9.57 -21.81 -6.72
N ILE A 130 8.26 -22.14 -6.64
CA ILE A 130 7.19 -21.17 -6.45
C ILE A 130 7.20 -20.74 -4.97
N THR A 131 7.50 -19.46 -4.73
CA THR A 131 7.66 -18.91 -3.38
C THR A 131 6.46 -18.10 -2.90
N GLY A 132 5.53 -17.78 -3.80
CA GLY A 132 4.34 -17.04 -3.45
C GLY A 132 3.27 -17.03 -4.53
N VAL A 133 2.03 -16.81 -4.08
CA VAL A 133 0.85 -16.63 -4.92
C VAL A 133 0.13 -15.39 -4.41
N ARG A 134 -0.23 -14.49 -5.31
CA ARG A 134 -1.02 -13.30 -4.97
C ARG A 134 -2.13 -13.07 -5.97
N VAL A 135 -3.23 -12.51 -5.50
CA VAL A 135 -4.31 -12.05 -6.38
C VAL A 135 -3.93 -10.74 -7.02
N GLN A 136 -4.09 -10.67 -8.34
CA GLN A 136 -4.03 -9.42 -9.10
C GLN A 136 -5.46 -9.02 -9.49
N TRP A 137 -5.77 -7.76 -9.27
CA TRP A 137 -6.97 -7.12 -9.78
C TRP A 137 -6.61 -6.19 -10.93
N GLU A 138 -7.27 -6.37 -12.08
CA GLU A 138 -7.23 -5.44 -13.21
C GLU A 138 -8.55 -4.68 -13.22
N PRO A 139 -8.54 -3.34 -13.04
CA PRO A 139 -9.77 -2.57 -12.94
C PRO A 139 -10.60 -2.64 -14.22
N GLY A 140 -11.90 -2.78 -14.07
CA GLY A 140 -12.87 -2.65 -15.15
C GLY A 140 -13.02 -1.19 -15.61
N GLN A 141 -13.88 -0.95 -16.59
CA GLN A 141 -13.97 0.36 -17.25
C GLN A 141 -14.34 1.49 -16.28
N GLU A 142 -15.24 1.22 -15.33
CA GLU A 142 -15.69 2.21 -14.32
C GLU A 142 -14.60 2.65 -13.34
N PHE A 143 -13.53 1.86 -13.22
CA PHE A 143 -12.40 2.18 -12.35
C PHE A 143 -11.16 2.69 -13.10
N LYS A 144 -11.28 2.89 -14.42
CA LYS A 144 -10.24 3.54 -15.22
C LYS A 144 -10.45 5.05 -15.21
N ASN A 145 -9.35 5.78 -15.37
CA ASN A 145 -9.36 7.25 -15.51
C ASN A 145 -9.96 8.02 -14.33
N LEU A 146 -10.02 7.41 -13.13
CA LEU A 146 -10.50 8.07 -11.91
C LEU A 146 -9.80 9.41 -11.63
N ARG A 147 -8.62 9.65 -12.25
CA ARG A 147 -7.89 10.91 -12.12
C ARG A 147 -8.68 12.10 -12.65
N ASP A 148 -9.45 11.91 -13.71
CA ASP A 148 -10.17 12.97 -14.41
C ASP A 148 -11.39 13.43 -13.61
N ASP A 149 -11.98 12.53 -12.80
CA ASP A 149 -13.12 12.81 -11.93
C ASP A 149 -12.69 13.18 -10.50
N ALA A 150 -11.38 13.06 -10.19
CA ALA A 150 -10.90 13.20 -8.84
C ALA A 150 -10.57 14.63 -8.47
N GLU A 151 -11.10 15.09 -7.34
CA GLU A 151 -10.67 16.29 -6.64
C GLU A 151 -9.71 15.92 -5.51
N PHE A 152 -8.65 16.72 -5.30
CA PHE A 152 -7.59 16.43 -4.36
C PHE A 152 -7.52 17.46 -3.24
N ASN A 153 -7.35 17.01 -1.99
CA ASN A 153 -7.21 17.85 -0.82
C ASN A 153 -5.95 17.47 -0.04
N LEU A 154 -5.05 18.44 0.14
CA LEU A 154 -3.84 18.25 0.93
C LEU A 154 -4.17 18.23 2.41
N VAL A 155 -3.75 17.18 3.10
CA VAL A 155 -3.92 17.01 4.55
C VAL A 155 -2.59 16.63 5.21
N ALA A 156 -2.49 16.84 6.52
CA ALA A 156 -1.34 16.37 7.29
C ALA A 156 -1.25 14.85 7.27
N SER A 157 -0.03 14.32 7.23
CA SER A 157 0.18 12.86 7.33
C SER A 157 -0.33 12.32 8.66
N ARG A 158 -0.65 11.03 8.73
CA ARG A 158 -1.09 10.40 9.98
C ARG A 158 -0.05 10.49 11.09
N SER A 159 1.23 10.39 10.75
CA SER A 159 2.31 10.58 11.72
C SER A 159 2.33 12.00 12.27
N ALA A 160 2.18 13.02 11.41
CA ALA A 160 2.08 14.41 11.84
C ALA A 160 0.85 14.66 12.72
N GLN A 161 -0.32 14.12 12.34
CA GLN A 161 -1.53 14.23 13.16
C GLN A 161 -1.36 13.55 14.53
N ALA A 162 -0.77 12.36 14.58
CA ALA A 162 -0.49 11.66 15.83
C ALA A 162 0.51 12.43 16.72
N ALA A 163 1.56 13.02 16.12
CA ALA A 163 2.52 13.86 16.84
C ALA A 163 1.85 15.08 17.47
N VAL A 164 0.98 15.77 16.73
CA VAL A 164 0.20 16.90 17.24
C VAL A 164 -0.70 16.48 18.42
N ILE A 165 -1.46 15.39 18.27
CA ILE A 165 -2.34 14.88 19.33
C ILE A 165 -1.52 14.52 20.58
N LYS A 166 -0.37 13.87 20.41
CA LYS A 166 0.53 13.54 21.53
C LYS A 166 1.04 14.79 22.23
N ALA A 167 1.51 15.80 21.49
CA ALA A 167 2.01 17.03 22.04
C ALA A 167 0.92 17.79 22.83
N ILE A 168 -0.31 17.84 22.32
CA ILE A 168 -1.46 18.44 23.03
C ILE A 168 -1.70 17.70 24.35
N LYS A 169 -1.69 16.37 24.38
CA LYS A 169 -1.87 15.57 25.58
C LYS A 169 -0.77 15.79 26.63
N GLU A 170 0.46 16.08 26.17
CA GLU A 170 1.63 16.37 27.00
C GLU A 170 1.75 17.85 27.38
N GLY A 171 0.79 18.71 26.99
CA GLY A 171 0.80 20.14 27.28
C GLY A 171 1.91 20.93 26.55
N LYS A 172 2.47 20.36 25.48
CA LYS A 172 3.50 21.02 24.67
C LYS A 172 2.88 21.98 23.67
N THR A 173 3.46 23.16 23.53
CA THR A 173 3.02 24.18 22.55
C THR A 173 3.69 24.03 21.20
N ASN A 174 4.83 23.34 21.11
CA ASN A 174 5.58 23.08 19.89
C ASN A 174 5.59 21.59 19.58
N VAL A 175 5.39 21.25 18.30
CA VAL A 175 5.39 19.88 17.79
C VAL A 175 6.52 19.75 16.77
N ASP A 176 7.44 18.82 17.04
CA ASP A 176 8.42 18.41 16.04
C ASP A 176 7.75 17.39 15.10
N LEU A 177 7.67 17.74 13.82
CA LEU A 177 7.00 16.94 12.78
C LEU A 177 7.99 16.12 11.93
N ASN A 178 9.28 16.08 12.31
CA ASN A 178 10.34 15.35 11.62
C ASN A 178 10.41 13.86 12.03
#